data_d63a26bfbee63f01d3a80af20494a0b1
#
_entry.id   d63a26bfbee63f01d3a80af20494a0b1
#
_cell.length_a   1.000
_cell.length_b   1.000
_cell.length_c   1.000
_cell.angle_alpha   90.00
_cell.angle_beta   90.00
_cell.angle_gamma   90.00
#
_symmetry.space_group_name_H-M   'P 1'
#
loop_
_entity.id
_entity.type
_entity.pdbx_description
1 polymer ?
#
loop_
_entity_poly.entity_id
_entity_poly.type
_entity_poly.pdbx_seq_one_letter_code
_entity_poly.pdbx_strand_id
1 'polypeptide(L)'
;MALRVDLHLHSNFSHDGQSSLEELIERSRECRLDRIALTDHNTVEGALELSRMAPELTIVGEEAKTREGEVIGLFITGRLVPYLPPEEVMDVIHEMGGLTYLPHPLDRHRAHFRLERVVELADRIDIIETYNPWCDAVANTAAAALAADLGKVAATGSDAHGIRELGRSWMEIDEYRDPKDFLEKLRHARHVVTSNSGSGRRA
;
A
#
# COMPACT_ATOMS: atom_id res chain seq x y z
N MET A 1 -8.72 -2.65 -20.86
CA MET A 1 -8.02 -1.36 -20.59
C MET A 1 -7.19 -1.54 -19.34
N ALA A 2 -6.05 -0.83 -19.21
CA ALA A 2 -5.31 -0.88 -17.97
C ALA A 2 -6.07 -0.13 -16.87
N LEU A 3 -6.18 -0.74 -15.69
CA LEU A 3 -6.75 -0.14 -14.49
C LEU A 3 -5.69 0.74 -13.80
N ARG A 4 -6.10 1.88 -13.27
CA ARG A 4 -5.28 2.74 -12.41
C ARG A 4 -5.56 2.40 -10.97
N VAL A 5 -4.53 1.96 -10.26
CA VAL A 5 -4.66 1.42 -8.89
C VAL A 5 -3.68 2.14 -7.96
N ASP A 6 -4.20 2.80 -6.93
CA ASP A 6 -3.40 3.33 -5.82
C ASP A 6 -3.40 2.29 -4.69
N LEU A 7 -2.21 1.86 -4.25
CA LEU A 7 -2.06 0.72 -3.34
C LEU A 7 -1.79 1.08 -1.88
N HIS A 8 -1.72 2.38 -1.57
CA HIS A 8 -1.42 2.84 -0.22
C HIS A 8 -2.00 4.22 0.03
N LEU A 9 -3.03 4.32 0.86
CA LEU A 9 -3.63 5.58 1.29
C LEU A 9 -4.43 5.41 2.59
N HIS A 10 -4.71 6.54 3.24
CA HIS A 10 -5.36 6.60 4.54
C HIS A 10 -6.62 7.47 4.52
N SER A 11 -7.58 7.12 5.38
CA SER A 11 -8.81 7.87 5.62
C SER A 11 -8.83 8.45 7.04
N ASN A 12 -9.93 9.10 7.39
CA ASN A 12 -10.18 9.57 8.75
C ASN A 12 -10.47 8.46 9.78
N PHE A 13 -10.38 7.19 9.39
CA PHE A 13 -10.31 6.04 10.30
C PHE A 13 -8.90 5.85 10.87
N SER A 14 -7.88 6.32 10.18
CA SER A 14 -6.52 6.47 10.72
C SER A 14 -6.42 7.68 11.63
N HIS A 15 -5.55 7.60 12.64
CA HIS A 15 -5.31 8.71 13.58
C HIS A 15 -4.73 9.97 12.92
N ASP A 16 -4.14 9.86 11.76
CA ASP A 16 -3.44 10.90 11.00
C ASP A 16 -4.04 11.16 9.61
N GLY A 17 -5.00 10.35 9.17
CA GLY A 17 -5.76 10.55 7.94
C GLY A 17 -6.85 11.61 8.11
N GLN A 18 -7.12 12.38 7.07
CA GLN A 18 -8.02 13.53 7.12
C GLN A 18 -9.25 13.39 6.23
N SER A 19 -9.22 12.50 5.24
CA SER A 19 -10.25 12.37 4.22
C SER A 19 -11.38 11.45 4.65
N SER A 20 -12.63 11.85 4.43
CA SER A 20 -13.77 10.94 4.59
C SER A 20 -13.83 9.93 3.43
N LEU A 21 -14.60 8.87 3.61
CA LEU A 21 -14.76 7.84 2.57
C LEU A 21 -15.45 8.41 1.32
N GLU A 22 -16.41 9.32 1.51
CA GLU A 22 -17.09 9.99 0.41
C GLU A 22 -16.13 10.87 -0.40
N GLU A 23 -15.26 11.64 0.28
CA GLU A 23 -14.21 12.44 -0.36
C GLU A 23 -13.24 11.57 -1.16
N LEU A 24 -12.84 10.40 -0.61
CA LEU A 24 -11.98 9.45 -1.31
C LEU A 24 -12.64 8.91 -2.58
N ILE A 25 -13.95 8.56 -2.53
CA ILE A 25 -14.72 8.11 -3.70
C ILE A 25 -14.76 9.19 -4.76
N GLU A 26 -15.10 10.43 -4.39
CA GLU A 26 -15.20 11.54 -5.33
C GLU A 26 -13.85 11.85 -5.96
N ARG A 27 -12.81 11.94 -5.14
CA ARG A 27 -11.46 12.24 -5.61
C ARG A 27 -10.88 11.15 -6.50
N SER A 28 -11.15 9.89 -6.20
CA SER A 28 -10.74 8.77 -7.05
C SER A 28 -11.32 8.90 -8.46
N ARG A 29 -12.59 9.32 -8.59
CA ARG A 29 -13.23 9.58 -9.89
C ARG A 29 -12.56 10.73 -10.63
N GLU A 30 -12.27 11.84 -9.93
CA GLU A 30 -11.56 12.99 -10.51
C GLU A 30 -10.17 12.60 -11.03
N CYS A 31 -9.42 11.80 -10.26
CA CYS A 31 -8.10 11.30 -10.62
C CYS A 31 -8.14 10.13 -11.62
N ARG A 32 -9.34 9.63 -11.94
CA ARG A 32 -9.56 8.44 -12.78
C ARG A 32 -8.82 7.21 -12.24
N LEU A 33 -8.88 7.03 -10.92
CA LEU A 33 -8.45 5.80 -10.29
C LEU A 33 -9.58 4.78 -10.35
N ASP A 34 -9.28 3.60 -10.86
CA ASP A 34 -10.26 2.50 -10.99
C ASP A 34 -10.33 1.68 -9.70
N ARG A 35 -9.24 1.63 -8.93
CA ARG A 35 -9.13 0.94 -7.64
C ARG A 35 -8.27 1.75 -6.68
N ILE A 36 -8.62 1.67 -5.40
CA ILE A 36 -7.78 2.17 -4.30
C ILE A 36 -7.70 1.11 -3.19
N ALA A 37 -6.52 0.89 -2.65
CA ALA A 37 -6.34 0.11 -1.45
C ALA A 37 -6.36 1.04 -0.24
N LEU A 38 -7.46 1.03 0.52
CA LEU A 38 -7.51 1.77 1.77
C LEU A 38 -6.80 0.97 2.86
N THR A 39 -5.75 1.56 3.42
CA THR A 39 -4.77 0.89 4.29
C THR A 39 -4.57 1.64 5.61
N ASP A 40 -5.66 2.03 6.26
CA ASP A 40 -5.64 2.75 7.52
C ASP A 40 -4.76 2.07 8.58
N HIS A 41 -4.07 2.86 9.40
CA HIS A 41 -3.17 2.35 10.45
C HIS A 41 -3.91 1.55 11.52
N ASN A 42 -3.56 0.25 11.64
CA ASN A 42 -4.06 -0.68 12.66
C ASN A 42 -5.58 -0.82 12.73
N THR A 43 -6.27 -0.57 11.62
CA THR A 43 -7.71 -0.71 11.50
C THR A 43 -8.13 -1.03 10.07
N VAL A 44 -9.01 -1.99 9.90
CA VAL A 44 -9.60 -2.39 8.62
C VAL A 44 -11.00 -1.81 8.43
N GLU A 45 -11.56 -1.19 9.46
CA GLU A 45 -12.97 -0.76 9.49
C GLU A 45 -13.31 0.22 8.36
N GLY A 46 -12.42 1.20 8.09
CA GLY A 46 -12.58 2.15 6.98
C GLY A 46 -12.62 1.45 5.63
N ALA A 47 -11.72 0.50 5.40
CA ALA A 47 -11.66 -0.27 4.16
C ALA A 47 -12.89 -1.18 3.96
N LEU A 48 -13.37 -1.83 5.02
CA LEU A 48 -14.60 -2.62 4.98
C LEU A 48 -15.83 -1.77 4.71
N GLU A 49 -15.91 -0.57 5.30
CA GLU A 49 -17.02 0.35 5.04
C GLU A 49 -16.95 0.90 3.61
N LEU A 50 -15.78 1.33 3.15
CA LEU A 50 -15.58 1.77 1.78
C LEU A 50 -15.96 0.68 0.75
N SER A 51 -15.62 -0.57 1.05
CA SER A 51 -15.99 -1.72 0.20
C SER A 51 -17.51 -1.92 0.10
N ARG A 52 -18.29 -1.56 1.14
CA ARG A 52 -19.76 -1.58 1.06
C ARG A 52 -20.31 -0.42 0.24
N MET A 53 -19.68 0.78 0.35
CA MET A 53 -20.10 1.99 -0.36
C MET A 53 -19.71 1.95 -1.84
N ALA A 54 -18.54 1.43 -2.17
CA ALA A 54 -17.96 1.42 -3.52
C ALA A 54 -17.15 0.13 -3.77
N PRO A 55 -17.82 -1.05 -3.90
CA PRO A 55 -17.14 -2.34 -4.01
C PRO A 55 -16.20 -2.44 -5.22
N GLU A 56 -16.59 -1.81 -6.33
CA GLU A 56 -15.76 -1.82 -7.54
C GLU A 56 -14.52 -0.92 -7.45
N LEU A 57 -14.49 0.00 -6.51
CA LEU A 57 -13.34 0.90 -6.29
C LEU A 57 -12.34 0.31 -5.28
N THR A 58 -12.80 -0.53 -4.35
CA THR A 58 -12.08 -0.81 -3.11
C THR A 58 -11.29 -2.11 -3.16
N ILE A 59 -10.01 -2.03 -2.85
CA ILE A 59 -9.20 -3.15 -2.35
C ILE A 59 -9.15 -2.98 -0.82
N VAL A 60 -9.64 -3.97 -0.09
CA VAL A 60 -9.60 -3.95 1.38
C VAL A 60 -8.18 -4.19 1.84
N GLY A 61 -7.64 -3.26 2.62
CA GLY A 61 -6.30 -3.35 3.19
C GLY A 61 -6.23 -2.78 4.61
N GLU A 62 -5.09 -2.97 5.23
CA GLU A 62 -4.73 -2.40 6.53
C GLU A 62 -3.21 -2.27 6.62
N GLU A 63 -2.70 -1.11 7.06
CA GLU A 63 -1.31 -0.95 7.42
C GLU A 63 -1.13 -1.26 8.91
N ALA A 64 -0.65 -2.47 9.20
CA ALA A 64 -0.46 -2.95 10.55
C ALA A 64 0.95 -2.64 11.07
N LYS A 65 1.02 -2.01 12.25
CA LYS A 65 2.28 -1.85 12.97
C LYS A 65 2.66 -3.16 13.65
N THR A 66 3.81 -3.69 13.30
CA THR A 66 4.39 -4.87 13.94
C THR A 66 5.35 -4.44 15.06
N ARG A 67 6.01 -5.41 15.70
CA ARG A 67 7.07 -5.11 16.69
C ARG A 67 8.32 -4.48 16.08
N GLU A 68 8.53 -4.64 14.77
CA GLU A 68 9.80 -4.26 14.12
C GLU A 68 9.63 -3.22 13.01
N GLY A 69 8.44 -3.10 12.42
CA GLY A 69 8.14 -2.21 11.30
C GLY A 69 6.66 -2.25 10.93
N GLU A 70 6.30 -1.79 9.77
CA GLU A 70 4.93 -1.78 9.26
C GLU A 70 4.78 -2.74 8.07
N VAL A 71 3.61 -3.40 8.01
CA VAL A 71 3.23 -4.33 6.93
C VAL A 71 1.82 -3.99 6.50
N ILE A 72 1.61 -3.85 5.20
CA ILE A 72 0.27 -3.74 4.64
C ILE A 72 -0.21 -5.13 4.22
N GLY A 73 -1.42 -5.48 4.67
CA GLY A 73 -2.20 -6.56 4.10
C GLY A 73 -3.14 -6.04 3.03
N LEU A 74 -3.07 -6.56 1.81
CA LEU A 74 -4.01 -6.25 0.73
C LEU A 74 -4.96 -7.44 0.51
N PHE A 75 -6.20 -7.17 0.09
CA PHE A 75 -7.24 -8.18 -0.12
C PHE A 75 -7.58 -9.00 1.14
N ILE A 76 -7.40 -8.40 2.30
CA ILE A 76 -7.73 -9.04 3.58
C ILE A 76 -9.24 -8.99 3.85
N THR A 77 -9.72 -9.92 4.67
CA THR A 77 -11.15 -10.05 5.01
C THR A 77 -11.48 -9.67 6.45
N GLY A 78 -10.46 -9.33 7.24
CA GLY A 78 -10.60 -8.99 8.65
C GLY A 78 -9.39 -8.24 9.18
N ARG A 79 -9.48 -7.81 10.42
CA ARG A 79 -8.48 -6.99 11.10
C ARG A 79 -7.19 -7.77 11.37
N LEU A 80 -6.07 -7.09 11.21
CA LEU A 80 -4.76 -7.54 11.66
C LEU A 80 -4.54 -7.13 13.13
N VAL A 81 -3.92 -8.00 13.91
CA VAL A 81 -3.58 -7.68 15.31
C VAL A 81 -2.25 -6.91 15.34
N PRO A 82 -2.24 -5.65 15.77
CA PRO A 82 -1.02 -4.86 15.78
C PRO A 82 -0.03 -5.33 16.86
N TYR A 83 1.23 -4.94 16.69
CA TYR A 83 2.34 -5.23 17.62
C TYR A 83 2.66 -6.72 17.82
N LEU A 84 2.20 -7.60 16.93
CA LEU A 84 2.68 -8.97 16.85
C LEU A 84 4.06 -9.03 16.13
N PRO A 85 4.80 -10.15 16.23
CA PRO A 85 5.93 -10.41 15.34
C PRO A 85 5.50 -10.28 13.88
N PRO A 86 6.35 -9.71 13.00
CA PRO A 86 5.97 -9.50 11.60
C PRO A 86 5.61 -10.81 10.87
N GLU A 87 6.27 -11.92 11.22
CA GLU A 87 5.94 -13.24 10.67
C GLU A 87 4.49 -13.63 10.92
N GLU A 88 4.02 -13.43 12.16
CA GLU A 88 2.64 -13.77 12.53
C GLU A 88 1.63 -12.91 11.77
N VAL A 89 1.92 -11.61 11.59
CA VAL A 89 1.05 -10.71 10.83
C VAL A 89 1.01 -11.13 9.36
N MET A 90 2.17 -11.42 8.75
CA MET A 90 2.27 -11.84 7.34
C MET A 90 1.59 -13.20 7.12
N ASP A 91 1.77 -14.15 8.04
CA ASP A 91 1.13 -15.47 7.96
C ASP A 91 -0.42 -15.32 8.02
N VAL A 92 -0.95 -14.45 8.90
CA VAL A 92 -2.39 -14.15 8.97
C VAL A 92 -2.92 -13.52 7.68
N ILE A 93 -2.17 -12.61 7.05
CA ILE A 93 -2.54 -12.03 5.75
C ILE A 93 -2.67 -13.13 4.70
N HIS A 94 -1.71 -14.04 4.61
CA HIS A 94 -1.73 -15.17 3.67
C HIS A 94 -2.86 -16.16 3.99
N GLU A 95 -3.15 -16.43 5.26
CA GLU A 95 -4.29 -17.27 5.67
C GLU A 95 -5.64 -16.70 5.24
N MET A 96 -5.77 -15.38 5.17
CA MET A 96 -6.95 -14.70 4.59
C MET A 96 -6.99 -14.75 3.06
N GLY A 97 -5.95 -15.28 2.39
CA GLY A 97 -5.80 -15.23 0.93
C GLY A 97 -5.34 -13.88 0.40
N GLY A 98 -4.88 -13.00 1.28
CA GLY A 98 -4.34 -11.67 0.97
C GLY A 98 -2.90 -11.69 0.49
N LEU A 99 -2.38 -10.51 0.21
CA LEU A 99 -0.99 -10.28 -0.20
C LEU A 99 -0.29 -9.36 0.81
N THR A 100 0.95 -9.72 1.13
CA THR A 100 1.81 -8.89 1.97
C THR A 100 2.53 -7.82 1.15
N TYR A 101 2.38 -6.58 1.56
CA TYR A 101 3.01 -5.42 0.94
C TYR A 101 3.87 -4.70 1.97
N LEU A 102 5.15 -4.52 1.66
CA LEU A 102 6.11 -3.84 2.52
C LEU A 102 6.15 -2.35 2.16
N PRO A 103 5.54 -1.46 2.97
CA PRO A 103 5.48 -0.03 2.68
C PRO A 103 6.82 0.64 2.99
N HIS A 104 7.18 1.68 2.23
CA HIS A 104 8.34 2.58 2.43
C HIS A 104 9.54 1.94 3.18
N PRO A 105 10.09 0.79 2.72
CA PRO A 105 10.93 -0.13 3.52
C PRO A 105 12.24 0.48 4.00
N LEU A 106 12.71 1.55 3.39
CA LEU A 106 14.02 2.16 3.70
C LEU A 106 13.92 3.65 4.05
N ASP A 107 12.71 4.14 4.37
CA ASP A 107 12.54 5.51 4.86
C ASP A 107 12.91 5.58 6.35
N ARG A 108 14.02 6.24 6.65
CA ARG A 108 14.56 6.41 8.01
C ARG A 108 13.69 7.23 8.95
N HIS A 109 12.69 7.91 8.43
CA HIS A 109 11.77 8.76 9.19
C HIS A 109 10.47 8.05 9.59
N ARG A 110 10.30 6.80 9.14
CA ARG A 110 9.12 5.98 9.40
C ARG A 110 9.47 4.70 10.14
N ALA A 111 8.45 3.99 10.61
CA ALA A 111 8.63 2.66 11.17
C ALA A 111 8.99 1.67 10.04
N HIS A 112 10.27 1.33 9.93
CA HIS A 112 10.79 0.44 8.90
C HIS A 112 11.60 -0.70 9.51
N PHE A 113 11.67 -1.80 8.79
CA PHE A 113 12.51 -2.93 9.16
C PHE A 113 14.00 -2.64 8.95
N ARG A 114 14.86 -3.28 9.72
CA ARG A 114 16.28 -3.38 9.37
C ARG A 114 16.41 -4.19 8.08
N LEU A 115 17.40 -3.87 7.25
CA LEU A 115 17.61 -4.52 5.96
C LEU A 115 17.77 -6.04 6.10
N GLU A 116 18.57 -6.48 7.09
CA GLU A 116 18.79 -7.90 7.36
C GLU A 116 17.48 -8.61 7.66
N ARG A 117 16.58 -7.92 8.37
CA ARG A 117 15.29 -8.47 8.73
C ARG A 117 14.35 -8.58 7.53
N VAL A 118 14.40 -7.64 6.59
CA VAL A 118 13.66 -7.75 5.33
C VAL A 118 14.12 -8.96 4.52
N VAL A 119 15.44 -9.23 4.49
CA VAL A 119 15.99 -10.40 3.81
C VAL A 119 15.51 -11.71 4.46
N GLU A 120 15.47 -11.78 5.80
CA GLU A 120 14.95 -12.95 6.53
C GLU A 120 13.47 -13.20 6.27
N LEU A 121 12.68 -12.13 6.12
CA LEU A 121 11.24 -12.19 5.88
C LEU A 121 10.89 -12.31 4.38
N ALA A 122 11.88 -12.33 3.49
CA ALA A 122 11.66 -12.23 2.06
C ALA A 122 10.62 -13.24 1.53
N ASP A 123 10.64 -14.49 1.99
CA ASP A 123 9.69 -15.52 1.54
C ASP A 123 8.23 -15.22 1.90
N ARG A 124 7.99 -14.33 2.86
CA ARG A 124 6.65 -13.88 3.28
C ARG A 124 6.23 -12.57 2.64
N ILE A 125 7.12 -11.87 1.96
CA ILE A 125 6.84 -10.59 1.28
C ILE A 125 6.46 -10.88 -0.16
N ASP A 126 5.30 -10.40 -0.60
CA ASP A 126 4.86 -10.49 -2.00
C ASP A 126 5.26 -9.25 -2.79
N ILE A 127 5.06 -8.07 -2.20
CA ILE A 127 5.18 -6.77 -2.85
C ILE A 127 6.08 -5.87 -2.00
N ILE A 128 6.93 -5.08 -2.65
CA ILE A 128 7.73 -4.02 -2.03
C ILE A 128 7.35 -2.67 -2.63
N GLU A 129 7.08 -1.68 -1.79
CA GLU A 129 6.89 -0.31 -2.21
C GLU A 129 8.22 0.30 -2.67
N THR A 130 8.36 0.47 -3.97
CA THR A 130 9.60 0.95 -4.58
C THR A 130 9.59 2.46 -4.85
N TYR A 131 8.41 3.06 -4.76
CA TYR A 131 8.25 4.51 -4.80
C TYR A 131 7.11 4.94 -3.88
N ASN A 132 7.43 5.89 -3.00
CA ASN A 132 6.47 6.58 -2.17
C ASN A 132 6.76 8.10 -2.28
N PRO A 133 5.74 8.95 -2.57
CA PRO A 133 5.93 10.39 -2.75
C PRO A 133 6.50 11.13 -1.52
N TRP A 134 6.39 10.54 -0.34
CA TRP A 134 6.89 11.11 0.92
C TRP A 134 8.35 10.72 1.22
N CYS A 135 8.84 9.65 0.58
CA CYS A 135 10.23 9.23 0.71
C CYS A 135 11.15 10.09 -0.14
N ASP A 136 12.38 10.24 0.29
CA ASP A 136 13.41 10.87 -0.54
C ASP A 136 13.84 9.96 -1.71
N ALA A 137 14.51 10.55 -2.69
CA ALA A 137 14.94 9.81 -3.88
C ALA A 137 15.93 8.67 -3.56
N VAL A 138 16.71 8.81 -2.48
CA VAL A 138 17.69 7.79 -2.07
C VAL A 138 16.95 6.57 -1.53
N ALA A 139 15.96 6.78 -0.66
CA ALA A 139 15.12 5.70 -0.11
C ALA A 139 14.35 4.98 -1.22
N ASN A 140 13.70 5.70 -2.13
CA ASN A 140 12.98 5.12 -3.26
C ASN A 140 13.91 4.31 -4.18
N THR A 141 15.10 4.84 -4.51
CA THR A 141 16.08 4.12 -5.35
C THR A 141 16.56 2.84 -4.67
N ALA A 142 16.85 2.92 -3.37
CA ALA A 142 17.30 1.76 -2.59
C ALA A 142 16.18 0.70 -2.46
N ALA A 143 14.93 1.13 -2.29
CA ALA A 143 13.78 0.21 -2.24
C ALA A 143 13.56 -0.51 -3.58
N ALA A 144 13.77 0.19 -4.71
CA ALA A 144 13.69 -0.43 -6.03
C ALA A 144 14.81 -1.48 -6.24
N ALA A 145 16.03 -1.18 -5.81
CA ALA A 145 17.15 -2.13 -5.84
C ALA A 145 16.84 -3.37 -4.95
N LEU A 146 16.36 -3.14 -3.74
CA LEU A 146 15.98 -4.20 -2.80
C LEU A 146 14.91 -5.15 -3.39
N ALA A 147 13.88 -4.59 -4.02
CA ALA A 147 12.84 -5.39 -4.66
C ALA A 147 13.41 -6.27 -5.79
N ALA A 148 14.30 -5.70 -6.61
CA ALA A 148 14.97 -6.44 -7.68
C ALA A 148 15.89 -7.55 -7.14
N ASP A 149 16.70 -7.25 -6.13
CA ASP A 149 17.63 -8.21 -5.51
C ASP A 149 16.91 -9.38 -4.86
N LEU A 150 15.74 -9.14 -4.26
CA LEU A 150 14.91 -10.17 -3.64
C LEU A 150 13.92 -10.83 -4.61
N GLY A 151 13.83 -10.39 -5.88
CA GLY A 151 12.88 -10.88 -6.87
C GLY A 151 11.41 -10.62 -6.52
N LYS A 152 11.14 -9.55 -5.75
CA LYS A 152 9.80 -9.19 -5.30
C LYS A 152 9.08 -8.29 -6.30
N VAL A 153 7.75 -8.28 -6.24
CA VAL A 153 6.95 -7.40 -7.09
C VAL A 153 7.10 -5.96 -6.61
N ALA A 154 7.45 -5.08 -7.53
CA ALA A 154 7.58 -3.66 -7.27
C ALA A 154 6.21 -2.96 -7.40
N ALA A 155 5.88 -2.08 -6.48
CA ALA A 155 4.66 -1.28 -6.54
C ALA A 155 4.87 0.14 -6.01
N THR A 156 3.84 0.97 -6.15
CA THR A 156 3.76 2.32 -5.58
C THR A 156 2.38 2.58 -5.03
N GLY A 157 2.30 3.45 -4.02
CA GLY A 157 1.08 4.07 -3.53
C GLY A 157 1.28 5.57 -3.35
N SER A 158 0.21 6.31 -3.17
CA SER A 158 0.29 7.74 -2.87
C SER A 158 0.66 8.02 -1.42
N ASP A 159 0.36 7.07 -0.54
CA ASP A 159 0.45 7.23 0.92
C ASP A 159 -0.27 8.52 1.37
N ALA A 160 -1.43 8.75 0.72
CA ALA A 160 -2.22 9.94 0.90
C ALA A 160 -2.88 9.95 2.29
N HIS A 161 -2.64 11.00 3.07
CA HIS A 161 -3.29 11.27 4.34
C HIS A 161 -4.30 12.44 4.23
N GLY A 162 -4.29 13.13 3.11
CA GLY A 162 -5.25 14.17 2.76
C GLY A 162 -5.65 14.10 1.29
N ILE A 163 -6.84 14.61 1.01
CA ILE A 163 -7.49 14.43 -0.30
C ILE A 163 -6.67 14.95 -1.50
N ARG A 164 -5.82 15.97 -1.29
CA ARG A 164 -4.98 16.54 -2.35
C ARG A 164 -3.77 15.67 -2.71
N GLU A 165 -3.51 14.66 -1.91
CA GLU A 165 -2.37 13.76 -2.07
C GLU A 165 -2.75 12.53 -2.91
N LEU A 166 -4.03 12.17 -2.91
CA LEU A 166 -4.56 11.09 -3.73
C LEU A 166 -4.38 11.39 -5.23
N GLY A 167 -3.82 10.41 -5.95
CA GLY A 167 -3.49 10.53 -7.37
C GLY A 167 -2.09 11.12 -7.63
N ARG A 168 -1.19 11.15 -6.64
CA ARG A 168 0.22 11.51 -6.84
C ARG A 168 1.03 10.39 -7.48
N SER A 169 0.68 9.14 -7.17
CA SER A 169 1.26 7.95 -7.81
C SER A 169 0.24 6.82 -7.86
N TRP A 170 0.36 5.95 -8.85
CA TRP A 170 -0.48 4.77 -9.03
C TRP A 170 0.20 3.74 -9.93
N MET A 171 -0.33 2.53 -9.91
CA MET A 171 0.01 1.47 -10.86
C MET A 171 -0.99 1.46 -12.01
N GLU A 172 -0.52 1.25 -13.24
CA GLU A 172 -1.38 0.88 -14.37
C GLU A 172 -1.21 -0.62 -14.62
N ILE A 173 -2.28 -1.38 -14.36
CA ILE A 173 -2.29 -2.85 -14.34
C ILE A 173 -3.45 -3.37 -15.22
N ASP A 174 -3.28 -4.51 -15.86
CA ASP A 174 -4.38 -5.19 -16.55
C ASP A 174 -5.46 -5.67 -15.57
N GLU A 175 -6.70 -5.82 -16.07
CA GLU A 175 -7.79 -6.39 -15.28
C GLU A 175 -7.40 -7.73 -14.64
N TYR A 176 -7.82 -7.95 -13.42
CA TYR A 176 -7.51 -9.12 -12.61
C TYR A 176 -8.78 -9.72 -11.98
N ARG A 177 -8.72 -10.99 -11.63
CA ARG A 177 -9.87 -11.76 -11.13
C ARG A 177 -9.81 -12.02 -9.63
N ASP A 178 -8.61 -12.18 -9.10
CA ASP A 178 -8.35 -12.54 -7.71
C ASP A 178 -6.96 -12.02 -7.27
N PRO A 179 -6.59 -12.09 -5.99
CA PRO A 179 -5.31 -11.58 -5.49
C PRO A 179 -4.07 -12.21 -6.17
N LYS A 180 -4.14 -13.48 -6.52
CA LYS A 180 -3.03 -14.16 -7.20
C LYS A 180 -2.85 -13.66 -8.62
N ASP A 181 -3.93 -13.50 -9.38
CA ASP A 181 -3.93 -12.93 -10.73
C ASP A 181 -3.49 -11.45 -10.69
N PHE A 182 -3.91 -10.71 -9.64
CA PHE A 182 -3.44 -9.35 -9.38
C PHE A 182 -1.91 -9.30 -9.24
N LEU A 183 -1.33 -10.15 -8.38
CA LEU A 183 0.12 -10.19 -8.15
C LEU A 183 0.90 -10.50 -9.43
N GLU A 184 0.42 -11.46 -10.24
CA GLU A 184 1.04 -11.79 -11.52
C GLU A 184 1.02 -10.61 -12.50
N LYS A 185 -0.10 -9.91 -12.60
CA LYS A 185 -0.24 -8.74 -13.48
C LYS A 185 0.52 -7.53 -12.97
N LEU A 186 0.61 -7.37 -11.65
CA LEU A 186 1.38 -6.29 -11.03
C LEU A 186 2.87 -6.36 -11.38
N ARG A 187 3.44 -7.56 -11.65
CA ARG A 187 4.82 -7.73 -12.12
C ARG A 187 5.11 -7.01 -13.44
N HIS A 188 4.08 -6.79 -14.24
CA HIS A 188 4.18 -6.17 -15.57
C HIS A 188 3.53 -4.79 -15.61
N ALA A 189 3.05 -4.31 -14.46
CA ALA A 189 2.37 -3.04 -14.34
C ALA A 189 3.32 -1.86 -14.51
N ARG A 190 2.78 -0.73 -14.94
CA ARG A 190 3.53 0.52 -15.08
C ARG A 190 3.34 1.39 -13.86
N HIS A 191 4.43 1.83 -13.26
CA HIS A 191 4.42 2.89 -12.26
C HIS A 191 4.15 4.24 -12.91
N VAL A 192 3.23 5.01 -12.37
CA VAL A 192 2.96 6.38 -12.81
C VAL A 192 3.09 7.32 -11.62
N VAL A 193 3.88 8.36 -11.81
CA VAL A 193 4.11 9.42 -10.82
C VAL A 193 3.78 10.74 -11.47
N THR A 194 2.97 11.57 -10.80
CA THR A 194 2.67 12.91 -11.30
C THR A 194 3.77 13.90 -10.93
N SER A 195 4.05 14.86 -11.82
CA SER A 195 5.08 15.90 -11.62
C SER A 195 4.78 16.87 -10.46
N ASN A 196 3.61 16.77 -9.83
CA ASN A 196 3.21 17.60 -8.68
C ASN A 196 3.60 16.99 -7.32
N SER A 197 4.51 16.02 -7.28
CA SER A 197 5.10 15.52 -6.04
C SER A 197 6.02 16.59 -5.43
N GLY A 198 5.42 17.61 -4.85
CA GLY A 198 6.15 18.55 -4.01
C GLY A 198 6.71 17.77 -2.82
N SER A 199 8.04 17.74 -2.69
CA SER A 199 8.77 17.22 -1.53
C SER A 199 8.45 18.06 -0.29
N GLY A 200 7.26 17.86 0.26
CA GLY A 200 6.83 18.46 1.52
C GLY A 200 6.93 17.44 2.64
N ARG A 201 8.05 17.45 3.37
CA ARG A 201 8.12 16.76 4.66
C ARG A 201 7.00 17.29 5.54
N ARG A 202 6.22 16.38 6.14
CA ARG A 202 5.39 16.74 7.30
C ARG A 202 6.35 17.04 8.45
N ALA A 203 6.17 18.19 9.09
CA ALA A 203 6.90 18.59 10.29
C ALA A 203 6.38 17.84 11.51
#